data_902dc8515f049d4bf96808512446dc63
#
_entry.id   902dc8515f049d4bf96808512446dc63
#
_cell.length_a   1.000
_cell.length_b   1.000
_cell.length_c   1.000
_cell.angle_alpha   90.00
_cell.angle_beta   90.00
_cell.angle_gamma   90.00
#
_symmetry.space_group_name_H-M   'P 1'
#
loop_
_entity.id
_entity.type
_entity.pdbx_description
1 polymer ?
#
loop_
_entity_poly.entity_id
_entity_poly.type
_entity_poly.pdbx_seq_one_letter_code
_entity_poly.pdbx_strand_id
1 'polypeptide(L)'
;MRCLSAIYNPKHIRVDKNIDLNAITKETFLESPFDKILSALSKQFGLTNPDNSQIYLLHYYFLDNWGLCPEKRKTVKARNLFIDSAHSYLASYCDCLVSDDKGMRDKSEVLYKRYGIDTAIYTIDEFIEKFDEAIANNQKSVSEYIFETIEDHTKSETIKIDKYEGRTFTHIKPHHSYFGYFNQMIEAYSENDWGIMLGKRNGLNQSILLREIEIIVNRISKVFANIGFEYQPFQFETESEQLKEDNWIGRAWRCPNFIIRLEKLKGYANLCLIISPLAEQSAQTA
;
A
#
# COMPACT_ATOMS: atom_id res chain seq x y z
N MET A 1 -30.36 5.66 -16.64
CA MET A 1 -29.62 5.28 -15.41
C MET A 1 -30.46 5.41 -14.12
N ARG A 2 -31.21 6.50 -13.84
CA ARG A 2 -32.04 6.60 -12.61
C ARG A 2 -33.03 5.46 -12.41
N CYS A 3 -33.57 4.88 -13.48
CA CYS A 3 -34.50 3.76 -13.36
C CYS A 3 -33.83 2.46 -12.87
N LEU A 4 -32.56 2.23 -13.22
CA LEU A 4 -31.86 1.01 -12.81
C LEU A 4 -31.52 1.03 -11.31
N SER A 5 -31.05 2.17 -10.78
CA SER A 5 -30.74 2.27 -9.34
C SER A 5 -31.98 2.09 -8.46
N ALA A 6 -33.14 2.58 -8.87
CA ALA A 6 -34.39 2.38 -8.14
C ALA A 6 -34.87 0.91 -8.17
N ILE A 7 -34.56 0.17 -9.24
CA ILE A 7 -34.88 -1.25 -9.36
C ILE A 7 -33.92 -2.11 -8.52
N TYR A 8 -32.60 -1.82 -8.63
CA TYR A 8 -31.58 -2.65 -7.97
C TYR A 8 -31.36 -2.31 -6.51
N ASN A 9 -31.66 -1.09 -6.08
CA ASN A 9 -31.53 -0.65 -4.68
C ASN A 9 -32.82 0.07 -4.20
N PRO A 10 -33.94 -0.65 -4.09
CA PRO A 10 -35.23 -0.05 -3.71
C PRO A 10 -35.23 0.52 -2.29
N LYS A 11 -34.35 0.05 -1.41
CA LYS A 11 -34.19 0.55 -0.04
C LYS A 11 -33.28 1.77 0.04
N HIS A 12 -32.73 2.25 -1.07
CA HIS A 12 -31.74 3.36 -1.12
C HIS A 12 -30.56 3.18 -0.17
N ILE A 13 -30.11 1.95 0.01
CA ILE A 13 -28.94 1.62 0.83
C ILE A 13 -27.72 2.28 0.22
N ARG A 14 -26.94 2.99 1.05
CA ARG A 14 -25.66 3.57 0.66
C ARG A 14 -24.52 2.80 1.31
N VAL A 15 -23.49 2.55 0.54
CA VAL A 15 -22.28 1.88 1.02
C VAL A 15 -21.34 2.93 1.60
N ASP A 16 -20.81 2.65 2.75
CA ASP A 16 -19.66 3.34 3.33
C ASP A 16 -18.52 2.33 3.57
N LYS A 17 -17.37 2.84 4.00
CA LYS A 17 -16.18 2.01 4.26
C LYS A 17 -16.39 0.89 5.29
N ASN A 18 -17.44 0.92 6.09
CA ASN A 18 -17.69 -0.05 7.14
C ASN A 18 -18.63 -1.18 6.70
N ILE A 19 -19.18 -1.10 5.52
CA ILE A 19 -20.22 -1.99 5.05
C ILE A 19 -19.63 -3.17 4.25
N ASP A 20 -20.08 -4.38 4.60
CA ASP A 20 -19.81 -5.58 3.80
C ASP A 20 -20.67 -5.56 2.53
N LEU A 21 -20.01 -5.40 1.37
CA LEU A 21 -20.67 -5.41 0.07
C LEU A 21 -21.43 -6.69 -0.20
N ASN A 22 -20.94 -7.85 0.25
CA ASN A 22 -21.61 -9.12 0.07
C ASN A 22 -22.90 -9.23 0.88
N ALA A 23 -22.91 -8.65 2.08
CA ALA A 23 -24.10 -8.61 2.92
C ALA A 23 -25.16 -7.68 2.33
N ILE A 24 -24.76 -6.45 1.95
CA ILE A 24 -25.68 -5.45 1.41
C ILE A 24 -26.35 -5.89 0.13
N THR A 25 -25.62 -6.47 -0.82
CA THR A 25 -26.22 -6.87 -2.10
C THR A 25 -27.24 -7.98 -1.96
N LYS A 26 -27.19 -8.77 -0.89
CA LYS A 26 -28.26 -9.72 -0.56
C LYS A 26 -29.57 -9.03 -0.19
N GLU A 27 -29.53 -7.82 0.31
CA GLU A 27 -30.71 -7.01 0.66
C GLU A 27 -31.26 -6.20 -0.52
N THR A 28 -30.57 -6.20 -1.66
CA THR A 28 -31.03 -5.60 -2.92
C THR A 28 -31.92 -6.57 -3.70
N PHE A 29 -32.48 -6.10 -4.80
CA PHE A 29 -33.28 -6.93 -5.73
C PHE A 29 -32.54 -8.18 -6.22
N LEU A 30 -31.19 -8.17 -6.20
CA LEU A 30 -30.39 -9.29 -6.71
C LEU A 30 -30.28 -10.44 -5.73
N GLU A 31 -30.62 -10.24 -4.44
CA GLU A 31 -30.64 -11.25 -3.38
C GLU A 31 -29.40 -12.18 -3.34
N SER A 32 -28.27 -11.67 -3.83
CA SER A 32 -27.05 -12.45 -4.04
C SER A 32 -25.83 -11.70 -3.53
N PRO A 33 -24.79 -12.40 -3.05
CA PRO A 33 -23.53 -11.78 -2.68
C PRO A 33 -22.91 -11.03 -3.85
N PHE A 34 -22.30 -9.90 -3.57
CA PHE A 34 -21.64 -9.03 -4.55
C PHE A 34 -20.67 -9.80 -5.45
N ASP A 35 -19.83 -10.67 -4.88
CA ASP A 35 -18.86 -11.48 -5.64
C ASP A 35 -19.52 -12.43 -6.64
N LYS A 36 -20.65 -13.02 -6.26
CA LYS A 36 -21.39 -13.93 -7.14
C LYS A 36 -21.98 -13.19 -8.34
N ILE A 37 -22.50 -12.00 -8.09
CA ILE A 37 -23.06 -11.14 -9.14
C ILE A 37 -21.97 -10.72 -10.11
N LEU A 38 -20.83 -10.26 -9.60
CA LEU A 38 -19.70 -9.84 -10.42
C LEU A 38 -19.11 -10.98 -11.26
N SER A 39 -18.99 -12.17 -10.68
CA SER A 39 -18.55 -13.36 -11.42
C SER A 39 -19.50 -13.69 -12.60
N ALA A 40 -20.80 -13.60 -12.38
CA ALA A 40 -21.79 -13.83 -13.43
C ALA A 40 -21.69 -12.77 -14.55
N LEU A 41 -21.50 -11.50 -14.18
CA LEU A 41 -21.39 -10.40 -15.13
C LEU A 41 -20.07 -10.43 -15.90
N SER A 42 -18.96 -10.75 -15.24
CA SER A 42 -17.66 -10.95 -15.92
C SER A 42 -17.78 -11.97 -17.06
N LYS A 43 -18.46 -13.08 -16.79
CA LYS A 43 -18.76 -14.10 -17.82
C LYS A 43 -19.65 -13.55 -18.94
N GLN A 44 -20.67 -12.78 -18.60
CA GLN A 44 -21.59 -12.19 -19.57
C GLN A 44 -20.88 -11.16 -20.48
N PHE A 45 -19.91 -10.43 -19.95
CA PHE A 45 -19.08 -9.49 -20.72
C PHE A 45 -17.90 -10.16 -21.44
N GLY A 46 -17.80 -11.48 -21.42
CA GLY A 46 -16.74 -12.23 -22.08
C GLY A 46 -15.36 -12.11 -21.41
N LEU A 47 -15.33 -11.66 -20.16
CA LEU A 47 -14.09 -11.56 -19.37
C LEU A 47 -13.75 -12.94 -18.82
N THR A 48 -13.01 -13.74 -19.57
CA THR A 48 -12.64 -15.12 -19.20
C THR A 48 -11.53 -15.16 -18.16
N ASN A 49 -10.55 -14.24 -18.23
CA ASN A 49 -9.46 -14.08 -17.26
C ASN A 49 -9.19 -12.58 -17.07
N PRO A 50 -10.08 -11.85 -16.39
CA PRO A 50 -9.88 -10.41 -16.21
C PRO A 50 -8.66 -10.14 -15.32
N ASP A 51 -7.85 -9.17 -15.73
CA ASP A 51 -6.78 -8.65 -14.87
C ASP A 51 -7.35 -7.81 -13.70
N ASN A 52 -6.48 -7.46 -12.76
CA ASN A 52 -6.88 -6.71 -11.58
C ASN A 52 -7.48 -5.33 -11.92
N SER A 53 -7.03 -4.70 -13.00
CA SER A 53 -7.56 -3.41 -13.43
C SER A 53 -8.99 -3.55 -13.94
N GLN A 54 -9.24 -4.56 -14.77
CA GLN A 54 -10.58 -4.86 -15.30
C GLN A 54 -11.56 -5.22 -14.19
N ILE A 55 -11.12 -6.02 -13.22
CA ILE A 55 -11.91 -6.38 -12.04
C ILE A 55 -12.24 -5.14 -11.22
N TYR A 56 -11.25 -4.29 -10.92
CA TYR A 56 -11.45 -3.06 -10.15
C TYR A 56 -12.41 -2.10 -10.84
N LEU A 57 -12.20 -1.83 -12.14
CA LEU A 57 -13.07 -1.00 -12.96
C LEU A 57 -14.52 -1.50 -12.96
N LEU A 58 -14.71 -2.80 -13.10
CA LEU A 58 -16.02 -3.43 -13.07
C LEU A 58 -16.71 -3.18 -11.72
N HIS A 59 -16.00 -3.38 -10.59
CA HIS A 59 -16.52 -3.13 -9.24
C HIS A 59 -16.91 -1.65 -9.04
N TYR A 60 -16.06 -0.74 -9.50
CA TYR A 60 -16.32 0.71 -9.42
C TYR A 60 -17.61 1.10 -10.17
N TYR A 61 -17.78 0.56 -11.38
CA TYR A 61 -18.99 0.75 -12.19
C TYR A 61 -20.25 0.26 -11.49
N PHE A 62 -20.18 -0.89 -10.81
CA PHE A 62 -21.32 -1.44 -10.13
C PHE A 62 -21.76 -0.62 -8.92
N LEU A 63 -20.83 -0.09 -8.15
CA LEU A 63 -21.15 0.79 -7.03
C LEU A 63 -21.99 1.99 -7.47
N ASP A 64 -21.69 2.55 -8.64
CA ASP A 64 -22.44 3.68 -9.19
C ASP A 64 -23.79 3.24 -9.80
N ASN A 65 -23.77 2.27 -10.69
CA ASN A 65 -24.96 1.84 -11.45
C ASN A 65 -26.06 1.25 -10.57
N TRP A 66 -25.69 0.60 -9.49
CA TRP A 66 -26.67 0.05 -8.53
C TRP A 66 -27.11 1.05 -7.47
N GLY A 67 -26.57 2.26 -7.51
CA GLY A 67 -26.91 3.32 -6.58
C GLY A 67 -26.43 3.07 -5.16
N LEU A 68 -25.41 2.21 -4.99
CA LEU A 68 -24.78 1.95 -3.69
C LEU A 68 -23.91 3.14 -3.25
N CYS A 69 -23.24 3.80 -4.21
CA CYS A 69 -22.56 5.09 -4.03
C CYS A 69 -23.04 6.09 -5.09
N PRO A 70 -24.31 6.50 -5.08
CA PRO A 70 -24.86 7.32 -6.14
C PRO A 70 -24.32 8.75 -6.04
N GLU A 71 -23.79 9.23 -7.13
CA GLU A 71 -23.43 10.63 -7.25
C GLU A 71 -24.68 11.51 -7.43
N LYS A 72 -24.66 12.72 -6.85
CA LYS A 72 -25.72 13.70 -7.04
C LYS A 72 -25.63 14.33 -8.45
N ARG A 73 -26.00 13.59 -9.50
CA ARG A 73 -25.82 14.08 -10.87
C ARG A 73 -27.12 14.24 -11.61
N LYS A 74 -27.16 15.33 -12.41
CA LYS A 74 -28.17 15.49 -13.47
C LYS A 74 -27.83 14.67 -14.72
N THR A 75 -26.53 14.48 -15.03
CA THR A 75 -26.07 13.70 -16.19
C THR A 75 -24.64 13.18 -15.94
N VAL A 76 -24.49 11.89 -15.64
CA VAL A 76 -23.18 11.23 -15.63
C VAL A 76 -22.92 10.71 -17.04
N LYS A 77 -21.83 11.15 -17.67
CA LYS A 77 -21.35 10.53 -18.90
C LYS A 77 -20.57 9.26 -18.50
N ALA A 78 -20.87 8.12 -19.14
CA ALA A 78 -20.13 6.86 -18.91
C ALA A 78 -18.60 7.03 -19.01
N ARG A 79 -18.15 7.96 -19.87
CA ARG A 79 -16.74 8.34 -20.00
C ARG A 79 -16.15 8.89 -18.71
N ASN A 80 -16.87 9.76 -17.98
CA ASN A 80 -16.35 10.32 -16.72
C ASN A 80 -16.21 9.22 -15.66
N LEU A 81 -17.21 8.34 -15.56
CA LEU A 81 -17.15 7.21 -14.64
C LEU A 81 -15.95 6.28 -14.94
N PHE A 82 -15.65 6.08 -16.23
CA PHE A 82 -14.45 5.33 -16.63
C PHE A 82 -13.15 6.04 -16.20
N ILE A 83 -13.05 7.34 -16.43
CA ILE A 83 -11.88 8.14 -16.04
C ILE A 83 -11.71 8.13 -14.54
N ASP A 84 -12.77 8.36 -13.75
CA ASP A 84 -12.74 8.35 -12.29
C ASP A 84 -12.33 6.98 -11.75
N SER A 85 -12.83 5.90 -12.35
CA SER A 85 -12.44 4.53 -11.96
C SER A 85 -10.98 4.20 -12.28
N ALA A 86 -10.49 4.69 -13.43
CA ALA A 86 -9.09 4.53 -13.81
C ALA A 86 -8.15 5.33 -12.88
N HIS A 87 -8.50 6.57 -12.54
CA HIS A 87 -7.76 7.38 -11.58
C HIS A 87 -7.73 6.71 -10.20
N SER A 88 -8.87 6.23 -9.71
CA SER A 88 -8.96 5.49 -8.45
C SER A 88 -8.10 4.22 -8.47
N TYR A 89 -8.13 3.45 -9.56
CA TYR A 89 -7.28 2.27 -9.71
C TYR A 89 -5.79 2.62 -9.72
N LEU A 90 -5.38 3.61 -10.52
CA LEU A 90 -3.98 4.01 -10.60
C LEU A 90 -3.49 4.60 -9.27
N ALA A 91 -4.32 5.35 -8.56
CA ALA A 91 -3.98 5.87 -7.25
C ALA A 91 -3.78 4.77 -6.19
N SER A 92 -4.30 3.56 -6.40
CA SER A 92 -4.04 2.41 -5.53
C SER A 92 -2.56 2.00 -5.46
N TYR A 93 -1.74 2.51 -6.37
CA TYR A 93 -0.27 2.33 -6.38
C TYR A 93 0.48 3.50 -5.73
N CYS A 94 -0.24 4.55 -5.32
CA CYS A 94 0.31 5.74 -4.72
C CYS A 94 0.06 5.73 -3.21
N ASP A 95 0.76 6.60 -2.48
CA ASP A 95 0.56 6.75 -1.04
C ASP A 95 -0.77 7.42 -0.70
N CYS A 96 -1.29 8.25 -1.62
CA CYS A 96 -2.59 8.89 -1.45
C CYS A 96 -3.34 9.13 -2.76
N LEU A 97 -4.67 9.21 -2.63
CA LEU A 97 -5.61 9.71 -3.62
C LEU A 97 -6.14 11.05 -3.13
N VAL A 98 -5.90 12.11 -3.88
CA VAL A 98 -6.40 13.45 -3.56
C VAL A 98 -7.50 13.84 -4.54
N SER A 99 -8.70 14.11 -4.05
CA SER A 99 -9.82 14.51 -4.89
C SER A 99 -10.91 15.21 -4.08
N ASP A 100 -11.50 16.26 -4.63
CA ASP A 100 -12.72 16.89 -4.07
C ASP A 100 -14.01 16.21 -4.55
N ASP A 101 -13.93 15.31 -5.53
CA ASP A 101 -15.09 14.53 -5.95
C ASP A 101 -15.47 13.51 -4.87
N LYS A 102 -16.53 13.83 -4.11
CA LYS A 102 -17.03 12.98 -3.05
C LYS A 102 -17.42 11.59 -3.56
N GLY A 103 -18.04 11.49 -4.73
CA GLY A 103 -18.45 10.20 -5.28
C GLY A 103 -17.26 9.31 -5.63
N MET A 104 -16.17 9.90 -6.12
CA MET A 104 -14.92 9.20 -6.36
C MET A 104 -14.29 8.71 -5.05
N ARG A 105 -14.21 9.58 -4.04
CA ARG A 105 -13.65 9.20 -2.71
C ARG A 105 -14.45 8.08 -2.07
N ASP A 106 -15.78 8.21 -1.98
CA ASP A 106 -16.65 7.22 -1.35
C ASP A 106 -16.50 5.83 -1.99
N LYS A 107 -16.42 5.76 -3.34
CA LYS A 107 -16.22 4.49 -4.06
C LYS A 107 -14.81 3.93 -3.84
N SER A 108 -13.80 4.80 -3.86
CA SER A 108 -12.41 4.40 -3.63
C SER A 108 -12.22 3.86 -2.22
N GLU A 109 -12.76 4.50 -1.18
CA GLU A 109 -12.70 4.01 0.20
C GLU A 109 -13.26 2.58 0.35
N VAL A 110 -14.41 2.33 -0.26
CA VAL A 110 -15.05 1.01 -0.23
C VAL A 110 -14.20 -0.05 -0.92
N LEU A 111 -13.68 0.27 -2.10
CA LEU A 111 -12.87 -0.68 -2.87
C LEU A 111 -11.48 -0.88 -2.27
N TYR A 112 -10.85 0.18 -1.77
CA TYR A 112 -9.54 0.08 -1.12
C TYR A 112 -9.63 -0.81 0.13
N LYS A 113 -10.63 -0.60 0.97
CA LYS A 113 -10.86 -1.49 2.10
C LYS A 113 -11.08 -2.94 1.66
N ARG A 114 -11.92 -3.15 0.63
CA ARG A 114 -12.19 -4.50 0.10
C ARG A 114 -10.94 -5.23 -0.37
N TYR A 115 -10.06 -4.51 -1.02
CA TYR A 115 -8.84 -5.08 -1.60
C TYR A 115 -7.61 -4.99 -0.70
N GLY A 116 -7.75 -4.46 0.52
CA GLY A 116 -6.64 -4.25 1.44
C GLY A 116 -5.60 -3.27 0.90
N ILE A 117 -6.06 -2.22 0.18
CA ILE A 117 -5.22 -1.15 -0.34
C ILE A 117 -5.05 -0.11 0.76
N ASP A 118 -3.80 0.22 1.10
CA ASP A 118 -3.47 1.17 2.17
C ASP A 118 -3.31 2.62 1.69
N THR A 119 -3.65 2.92 0.44
CA THR A 119 -3.64 4.28 -0.10
C THR A 119 -4.59 5.17 0.69
N ALA A 120 -4.07 6.25 1.28
CA ALA A 120 -4.87 7.24 1.98
C ALA A 120 -5.73 8.06 1.01
N ILE A 121 -6.92 8.46 1.45
CA ILE A 121 -7.83 9.26 0.62
C ILE A 121 -8.07 10.59 1.31
N TYR A 122 -7.80 11.69 0.60
CA TYR A 122 -7.90 13.06 1.09
C TYR A 122 -8.73 13.95 0.17
N THR A 123 -9.35 14.95 0.74
CA THR A 123 -9.70 16.19 0.02
C THR A 123 -8.43 17.00 -0.26
N ILE A 124 -8.54 18.03 -1.10
CA ILE A 124 -7.40 18.93 -1.34
C ILE A 124 -6.96 19.62 -0.04
N ASP A 125 -7.91 20.10 0.78
CA ASP A 125 -7.59 20.79 2.04
C ASP A 125 -6.91 19.86 3.04
N GLU A 126 -7.44 18.64 3.23
CA GLU A 126 -6.81 17.63 4.11
C GLU A 126 -5.41 17.25 3.63
N PHE A 127 -5.19 17.20 2.32
CA PHE A 127 -3.87 16.89 1.75
C PHE A 127 -2.86 18.00 2.02
N ILE A 128 -3.27 19.29 1.90
CA ILE A 128 -2.38 20.42 2.19
C ILE A 128 -1.88 20.36 3.64
N GLU A 129 -2.77 20.08 4.61
CA GLU A 129 -2.38 19.92 6.01
C GLU A 129 -1.39 18.76 6.19
N LYS A 130 -1.61 17.62 5.53
CA LYS A 130 -0.73 16.44 5.60
C LYS A 130 0.58 16.61 4.84
N PHE A 131 0.61 17.47 3.84
CA PHE A 131 1.81 17.72 3.04
C PHE A 131 2.93 18.38 3.86
N ASP A 132 2.60 19.30 4.74
CA ASP A 132 3.56 19.94 5.63
C ASP A 132 4.19 18.93 6.61
N GLU A 133 3.39 18.01 7.15
CA GLU A 133 3.89 16.88 7.96
C GLU A 133 4.84 15.98 7.16
N ALA A 134 4.48 15.66 5.91
CA ALA A 134 5.33 14.83 5.05
C ALA A 134 6.67 15.50 4.70
N ILE A 135 6.69 16.80 4.48
CA ILE A 135 7.92 17.57 4.26
C ILE A 135 8.82 17.51 5.50
N ALA A 136 8.25 17.75 6.69
CA ALA A 136 9.00 17.68 7.95
C ALA A 136 9.60 16.28 8.17
N ASN A 137 8.84 15.22 7.89
CA ASN A 137 9.31 13.83 7.98
C ASN A 137 10.46 13.52 7.02
N ASN A 138 10.50 14.13 5.84
CA ASN A 138 11.57 13.93 4.86
C ASN A 138 12.92 14.61 5.24
N GLN A 139 12.92 15.46 6.25
CA GLN A 139 14.11 16.17 6.73
C GLN A 139 14.76 15.51 7.95
N LYS A 140 14.21 14.40 8.42
CA LYS A 140 14.69 13.70 9.61
C LYS A 140 16.08 13.10 9.40
N SER A 141 16.85 13.12 10.47
CA SER A 141 18.14 12.42 10.56
C SER A 141 17.97 10.91 10.75
N VAL A 142 19.04 10.14 10.55
CA VAL A 142 19.04 8.69 10.84
C VAL A 142 18.67 8.40 12.29
N SER A 143 19.15 9.21 13.22
CA SER A 143 18.88 9.03 14.66
C SER A 143 17.40 9.18 14.97
N GLU A 144 16.73 10.15 14.36
CA GLU A 144 15.28 10.35 14.52
C GLU A 144 14.50 9.17 13.94
N TYR A 145 14.87 8.66 12.74
CA TYR A 145 14.23 7.48 12.18
C TYR A 145 14.38 6.23 13.05
N ILE A 146 15.58 6.00 13.62
CA ILE A 146 15.81 4.87 14.53
C ILE A 146 14.98 5.03 15.80
N PHE A 147 14.94 6.22 16.38
CA PHE A 147 14.16 6.48 17.58
C PHE A 147 12.67 6.27 17.36
N GLU A 148 12.13 6.76 16.27
CA GLU A 148 10.74 6.56 15.87
C GLU A 148 10.42 5.09 15.59
N THR A 149 11.36 4.34 15.00
CA THR A 149 11.21 2.90 14.79
C THR A 149 11.03 2.16 16.12
N ILE A 150 11.80 2.52 17.14
CA ILE A 150 11.68 1.97 18.49
C ILE A 150 10.36 2.40 19.13
N GLU A 151 9.96 3.64 18.97
CA GLU A 151 8.71 4.17 19.51
C GLU A 151 7.50 3.49 18.86
N ASP A 152 7.48 3.35 17.55
CA ASP A 152 6.43 2.65 16.82
C ASP A 152 6.35 1.18 17.22
N HIS A 153 7.49 0.51 17.39
CA HIS A 153 7.53 -0.87 17.88
C HIS A 153 6.87 -1.03 19.25
N THR A 154 7.03 -0.05 20.14
CA THR A 154 6.50 -0.13 21.52
C THR A 154 5.06 0.35 21.67
N LYS A 155 4.59 1.23 20.79
CA LYS A 155 3.29 1.94 20.93
C LYS A 155 2.28 1.61 19.85
N SER A 156 2.71 1.08 18.70
CA SER A 156 1.82 0.82 17.58
C SER A 156 1.02 -0.46 17.71
N GLU A 157 -0.11 -0.49 17.03
CA GLU A 157 -1.00 -1.65 17.02
C GLU A 157 -0.37 -2.83 16.28
N THR A 158 -0.38 -3.99 16.91
CA THR A 158 -0.04 -5.26 16.26
C THR A 158 -1.19 -5.70 15.36
N ILE A 159 -0.95 -5.76 14.05
CA ILE A 159 -1.96 -6.18 13.07
C ILE A 159 -2.12 -7.69 13.07
N LYS A 160 -0.99 -8.42 13.15
CA LYS A 160 -0.93 -9.86 12.96
C LYS A 160 0.34 -10.45 13.57
N ILE A 161 0.27 -11.69 14.03
CA ILE A 161 1.42 -12.48 14.47
C ILE A 161 1.42 -13.78 13.68
N ASP A 162 2.52 -14.05 12.98
CA ASP A 162 2.77 -15.31 12.27
C ASP A 162 3.93 -16.06 12.92
N LYS A 163 3.90 -17.40 12.85
CA LYS A 163 5.01 -18.24 13.26
C LYS A 163 5.42 -19.16 12.12
N TYR A 164 6.69 -19.13 11.76
CA TYR A 164 7.23 -19.95 10.68
C TYR A 164 8.67 -20.36 11.00
N GLU A 165 8.97 -21.66 10.89
CA GLU A 165 10.32 -22.23 11.10
C GLU A 165 11.01 -21.78 12.41
N GLY A 166 10.27 -21.77 13.52
CA GLY A 166 10.80 -21.39 14.84
C GLY A 166 10.96 -19.86 15.03
N ARG A 167 10.60 -19.06 14.06
CA ARG A 167 10.59 -17.59 14.16
C ARG A 167 9.17 -17.06 14.36
N THR A 168 9.09 -16.01 15.13
CA THR A 168 7.83 -15.22 15.29
C THR A 168 7.98 -13.94 14.50
N PHE A 169 6.97 -13.63 13.70
CA PHE A 169 6.86 -12.41 12.89
C PHE A 169 5.69 -11.59 13.41
N THR A 170 5.98 -10.44 13.98
CA THR A 170 4.97 -9.48 14.46
C THR A 170 4.81 -8.37 13.44
N HIS A 171 3.64 -8.28 12.83
CA HIS A 171 3.30 -7.22 11.88
C HIS A 171 2.72 -6.03 12.63
N ILE A 172 3.34 -4.88 12.48
CA ILE A 172 3.04 -3.64 13.16
C ILE A 172 2.65 -2.59 12.12
N LYS A 173 1.62 -1.80 12.38
CA LYS A 173 1.26 -0.65 11.55
C LYS A 173 1.95 0.59 12.11
N PRO A 174 2.96 1.15 11.42
CA PRO A 174 3.62 2.35 11.89
C PRO A 174 2.67 3.56 11.83
N HIS A 175 2.89 4.56 12.66
CA HIS A 175 2.09 5.78 12.70
C HIS A 175 2.25 6.65 11.44
N HIS A 176 3.39 6.49 10.76
CA HIS A 176 3.70 7.21 9.52
C HIS A 176 4.57 6.35 8.60
N SER A 177 4.70 6.77 7.34
CA SER A 177 5.58 6.08 6.39
C SER A 177 7.04 6.50 6.59
N TYR A 178 7.92 5.55 6.87
CA TYR A 178 9.36 5.80 6.97
C TYR A 178 9.94 6.14 5.60
N PHE A 179 10.75 7.17 5.53
CA PHE A 179 11.34 7.71 4.29
C PHE A 179 10.30 8.08 3.23
N GLY A 180 9.02 8.25 3.62
CA GLY A 180 7.91 8.46 2.70
C GLY A 180 7.65 7.27 1.78
N TYR A 181 8.04 6.06 2.19
CA TYR A 181 7.90 4.85 1.38
C TYR A 181 7.44 3.63 2.18
N PHE A 182 8.11 3.31 3.28
CA PHE A 182 7.81 2.10 4.07
C PHE A 182 6.62 2.36 4.99
N ASN A 183 5.52 1.68 4.76
CA ASN A 183 4.27 1.80 5.52
C ASN A 183 3.91 0.54 6.32
N GLN A 184 4.83 -0.42 6.39
CA GLN A 184 4.71 -1.65 7.17
C GLN A 184 6.00 -1.91 7.93
N MET A 185 5.85 -2.36 9.18
CA MET A 185 6.95 -2.85 10.00
C MET A 185 6.69 -4.32 10.36
N ILE A 186 7.72 -5.13 10.26
CA ILE A 186 7.68 -6.54 10.68
C ILE A 186 8.87 -6.77 11.60
N GLU A 187 8.60 -7.14 12.84
CA GLU A 187 9.60 -7.65 13.74
C GLU A 187 9.74 -9.16 13.55
N ALA A 188 10.96 -9.62 13.34
CA ALA A 188 11.30 -11.04 13.32
C ALA A 188 12.11 -11.38 14.55
N TYR A 189 11.67 -12.36 15.32
CA TYR A 189 12.31 -12.79 16.54
C TYR A 189 12.45 -14.32 16.58
N SER A 190 13.64 -14.79 17.00
CA SER A 190 13.92 -16.17 17.38
C SER A 190 14.78 -16.19 18.64
N GLU A 191 15.08 -17.37 19.18
CA GLU A 191 15.92 -17.47 20.41
C GLU A 191 17.29 -16.78 20.29
N ASN A 192 17.87 -16.75 19.06
CA ASN A 192 19.23 -16.26 18.85
C ASN A 192 19.32 -15.15 17.77
N ASP A 193 18.20 -14.67 17.27
CA ASP A 193 18.18 -13.69 16.17
C ASP A 193 16.99 -12.75 16.30
N TRP A 194 17.23 -11.48 16.02
CA TRP A 194 16.23 -10.42 16.06
C TRP A 194 16.46 -9.46 14.91
N GLY A 195 15.39 -8.91 14.38
CA GLY A 195 15.49 -7.87 13.37
C GLY A 195 14.17 -7.19 13.10
N ILE A 196 14.26 -5.98 12.59
CA ILE A 196 13.12 -5.22 12.11
C ILE A 196 13.23 -5.07 10.59
N MET A 197 12.17 -5.37 9.89
CA MET A 197 12.03 -5.12 8.47
C MET A 197 10.97 -4.04 8.24
N LEU A 198 11.35 -2.96 7.59
CA LEU A 198 10.43 -1.97 7.06
C LEU A 198 10.14 -2.33 5.60
N GLY A 199 8.87 -2.43 5.25
CA GLY A 199 8.41 -2.80 3.93
C GLY A 199 7.32 -1.85 3.42
N LYS A 200 6.98 -1.99 2.14
CA LYS A 200 5.83 -1.32 1.55
C LYS A 200 4.72 -2.33 1.32
N ARG A 201 3.56 -2.10 1.92
CA ARG A 201 2.36 -2.86 1.65
C ARG A 201 1.58 -2.19 0.53
N ASN A 202 1.45 -2.88 -0.59
CA ASN A 202 0.61 -2.49 -1.71
C ASN A 202 -0.57 -3.47 -1.81
N GLY A 203 -1.79 -2.95 -1.95
CA GLY A 203 -3.00 -3.78 -1.93
C GLY A 203 -3.11 -4.76 -3.10
N LEU A 204 -3.48 -4.28 -4.28
CA LEU A 204 -3.80 -5.13 -5.43
C LEU A 204 -2.61 -5.59 -6.25
N ASN A 205 -1.54 -4.82 -6.28
CA ASN A 205 -0.37 -5.09 -7.09
C ASN A 205 0.91 -4.80 -6.33
N GLN A 206 1.82 -5.76 -6.39
CA GLN A 206 3.17 -5.62 -5.86
C GLN A 206 4.13 -4.97 -6.89
N SER A 207 3.59 -4.36 -7.93
CA SER A 207 4.42 -3.70 -8.94
C SER A 207 4.99 -2.41 -8.39
N ILE A 208 6.29 -2.26 -8.52
CA ILE A 208 7.03 -1.07 -8.11
C ILE A 208 7.45 -0.31 -9.37
N LEU A 209 7.32 1.01 -9.34
CA LEU A 209 7.86 1.84 -10.40
C LEU A 209 9.37 2.01 -10.19
N LEU A 210 10.19 1.67 -11.18
CA LEU A 210 11.66 1.79 -11.09
C LEU A 210 12.13 3.19 -10.70
N ARG A 211 11.39 4.23 -11.12
CA ARG A 211 11.66 5.62 -10.69
C ARG A 211 11.36 5.88 -9.22
N GLU A 212 10.40 5.20 -8.65
CA GLU A 212 10.15 5.26 -7.20
C GLU A 212 11.31 4.63 -6.43
N ILE A 213 11.85 3.50 -6.92
CA ILE A 213 13.05 2.89 -6.33
C ILE A 213 14.24 3.84 -6.38
N GLU A 214 14.50 4.47 -7.52
CA GLU A 214 15.56 5.47 -7.67
C GLU A 214 15.45 6.58 -6.62
N ILE A 215 14.24 7.13 -6.46
CA ILE A 215 14.00 8.22 -5.50
C ILE A 215 14.28 7.73 -4.07
N ILE A 216 13.80 6.55 -3.70
CA ILE A 216 13.95 6.03 -2.35
C ILE A 216 15.39 5.64 -2.02
N VAL A 217 16.09 4.97 -2.94
CA VAL A 217 17.51 4.62 -2.77
C VAL A 217 18.36 5.87 -2.60
N ASN A 218 18.14 6.88 -3.45
CA ASN A 218 18.87 8.14 -3.38
C ASN A 218 18.59 8.90 -2.06
N ARG A 219 17.33 8.91 -1.61
CA ARG A 219 16.92 9.53 -0.33
C ARG A 219 17.59 8.85 0.85
N ILE A 220 17.49 7.54 0.96
CA ILE A 220 18.09 6.77 2.06
C ILE A 220 19.61 6.93 2.04
N SER A 221 20.26 6.76 0.89
CA SER A 221 21.71 6.93 0.74
C SER A 221 22.18 8.32 1.16
N LYS A 222 21.40 9.36 0.86
CA LYS A 222 21.71 10.74 1.27
C LYS A 222 21.60 10.90 2.79
N VAL A 223 20.58 10.34 3.42
CA VAL A 223 20.40 10.39 4.89
C VAL A 223 21.57 9.71 5.58
N PHE A 224 22.03 8.56 5.10
CA PHE A 224 23.20 7.86 5.64
C PHE A 224 24.52 8.59 5.36
N ALA A 225 24.65 9.25 4.20
CA ALA A 225 25.82 10.07 3.89
C ALA A 225 25.98 11.24 4.87
N ASN A 226 24.89 11.82 5.35
CA ASN A 226 24.92 12.92 6.32
C ASN A 226 25.52 12.54 7.69
N ILE A 227 25.62 11.24 7.98
CA ILE A 227 26.25 10.71 9.22
C ILE A 227 27.58 10.01 8.94
N GLY A 228 28.20 10.25 7.78
CA GLY A 228 29.56 9.83 7.46
C GLY A 228 29.70 8.54 6.65
N PHE A 229 28.61 7.94 6.18
CA PHE A 229 28.72 6.86 5.20
C PHE A 229 28.94 7.40 3.78
N GLU A 230 29.45 6.53 2.90
CA GLU A 230 29.57 6.87 1.48
C GLU A 230 28.21 7.07 0.84
N TYR A 231 28.05 8.13 0.04
CA TYR A 231 26.86 8.34 -0.76
C TYR A 231 26.83 7.36 -1.94
N GLN A 232 25.83 6.51 -1.99
CA GLN A 232 25.67 5.47 -3.01
C GLN A 232 24.37 5.73 -3.81
N PRO A 233 24.40 6.63 -4.80
CA PRO A 233 23.23 6.92 -5.62
C PRO A 233 22.81 5.71 -6.45
N PHE A 234 21.54 5.68 -6.84
CA PHE A 234 21.01 4.65 -7.72
C PHE A 234 21.51 4.87 -9.16
N GLN A 235 22.09 3.86 -9.76
CA GLN A 235 22.57 3.86 -11.15
C GLN A 235 21.50 3.28 -12.06
N PHE A 236 20.60 4.16 -12.55
CA PHE A 236 19.36 3.76 -13.20
C PHE A 236 19.54 2.72 -14.33
N GLU A 237 20.53 2.89 -15.21
CA GLU A 237 20.73 2.02 -16.37
C GLU A 237 21.15 0.59 -15.98
N THR A 238 22.02 0.47 -14.99
CA THR A 238 22.53 -0.84 -14.54
C THR A 238 21.66 -1.49 -13.48
N GLU A 239 21.23 -0.73 -12.47
CA GLU A 239 20.49 -1.29 -11.36
C GLU A 239 19.03 -1.60 -11.70
N SER A 240 18.44 -0.92 -12.69
CA SER A 240 17.10 -1.27 -13.20
C SER A 240 17.05 -2.68 -13.78
N GLU A 241 18.08 -3.08 -14.53
CA GLU A 241 18.17 -4.44 -15.09
C GLU A 241 18.38 -5.47 -13.96
N GLN A 242 19.26 -5.18 -13.00
CA GLN A 242 19.45 -6.04 -11.83
C GLN A 242 18.16 -6.25 -11.04
N LEU A 243 17.34 -5.21 -10.89
CA LEU A 243 16.04 -5.31 -10.22
C LEU A 243 15.04 -6.18 -11.00
N LYS A 244 15.04 -6.11 -12.33
CA LYS A 244 14.20 -6.96 -13.19
C LYS A 244 14.60 -8.42 -13.13
N GLU A 245 15.92 -8.68 -13.05
CA GLU A 245 16.50 -10.02 -12.99
C GLU A 245 16.56 -10.62 -11.58
N ASP A 246 16.05 -9.92 -10.57
CA ASP A 246 16.05 -10.35 -9.16
C ASP A 246 17.46 -10.58 -8.57
N ASN A 247 18.47 -9.85 -9.10
CA ASN A 247 19.88 -9.97 -8.68
C ASN A 247 20.48 -8.65 -8.15
N TRP A 248 19.63 -7.67 -7.81
CA TRP A 248 20.08 -6.39 -7.25
C TRP A 248 20.74 -6.59 -5.89
N ILE A 249 21.97 -6.07 -5.73
CA ILE A 249 22.80 -6.23 -4.52
C ILE A 249 22.29 -5.36 -3.36
N GLY A 250 21.61 -4.25 -3.65
CA GLY A 250 21.10 -3.33 -2.62
C GLY A 250 22.16 -2.39 -2.05
N ARG A 251 21.93 -1.98 -0.80
CA ARG A 251 22.83 -1.13 -0.01
C ARG A 251 22.98 -1.68 1.39
N ALA A 252 24.15 -1.47 2.01
CA ALA A 252 24.37 -1.87 3.39
C ALA A 252 25.18 -0.81 4.15
N TRP A 253 24.76 -0.51 5.37
CA TRP A 253 25.42 0.41 6.28
C TRP A 253 25.71 -0.28 7.61
N ARG A 254 26.98 -0.39 7.96
CA ARG A 254 27.42 -1.05 9.19
C ARG A 254 27.58 -0.03 10.31
N CYS A 255 26.67 -0.03 11.24
CA CYS A 255 26.72 0.76 12.47
C CYS A 255 27.46 0.00 13.59
N PRO A 256 27.82 0.62 14.72
CA PRO A 256 28.55 -0.05 15.79
C PRO A 256 27.90 -1.33 16.33
N ASN A 257 26.57 -1.35 16.47
CA ASN A 257 25.83 -2.45 17.11
C ASN A 257 24.86 -3.17 16.17
N PHE A 258 24.66 -2.68 14.95
CA PHE A 258 23.70 -3.22 14.00
C PHE A 258 24.11 -2.97 12.56
N ILE A 259 23.53 -3.72 11.66
CA ILE A 259 23.63 -3.50 10.23
C ILE A 259 22.28 -3.13 9.68
N ILE A 260 22.25 -2.12 8.80
CA ILE A 260 21.07 -1.73 8.05
C ILE A 260 21.29 -2.12 6.60
N ARG A 261 20.33 -2.82 6.01
CA ARG A 261 20.38 -3.27 4.63
C ARG A 261 19.13 -2.82 3.90
N LEU A 262 19.31 -2.22 2.74
CA LEU A 262 18.24 -1.91 1.79
C LEU A 262 18.35 -2.91 0.65
N GLU A 263 17.39 -3.79 0.54
CA GLU A 263 17.41 -4.89 -0.42
C GLU A 263 16.03 -5.20 -1.00
N LYS A 264 16.00 -5.88 -2.13
CA LYS A 264 14.81 -6.48 -2.70
C LYS A 264 14.81 -7.95 -2.34
N LEU A 265 13.85 -8.36 -1.51
CA LEU A 265 13.72 -9.78 -1.16
C LEU A 265 13.25 -10.58 -2.37
N LYS A 266 13.84 -11.75 -2.56
CA LYS A 266 13.48 -12.65 -3.67
C LYS A 266 12.00 -13.03 -3.62
N GLY A 267 11.31 -12.86 -4.73
CA GLY A 267 9.87 -13.11 -4.84
C GLY A 267 8.98 -11.96 -4.32
N TYR A 268 9.57 -10.88 -3.78
CA TYR A 268 8.87 -9.66 -3.43
C TYR A 268 9.15 -8.58 -4.47
N ALA A 269 8.12 -7.83 -4.83
CA ALA A 269 8.28 -6.73 -5.78
C ALA A 269 8.90 -5.48 -5.12
N ASN A 270 8.70 -5.30 -3.82
CA ASN A 270 9.05 -4.09 -3.10
C ASN A 270 10.42 -4.16 -2.43
N LEU A 271 11.04 -2.99 -2.23
CA LEU A 271 12.22 -2.85 -1.40
C LEU A 271 11.88 -3.06 0.08
N CYS A 272 12.85 -3.60 0.81
CA CYS A 272 12.81 -3.71 2.26
C CYS A 272 14.04 -3.03 2.87
N LEU A 273 13.84 -2.32 3.99
CA LEU A 273 14.92 -1.82 4.84
C LEU A 273 14.98 -2.71 6.07
N ILE A 274 16.07 -3.47 6.23
CA ILE A 274 16.25 -4.46 7.28
C ILE A 274 17.27 -3.95 8.29
N ILE A 275 16.89 -3.90 9.54
CA ILE A 275 17.76 -3.55 10.67
C ILE A 275 17.96 -4.83 11.49
N SER A 276 19.19 -5.28 11.63
CA SER A 276 19.54 -6.47 12.43
C SER A 276 20.78 -6.22 13.29
N PRO A 277 20.92 -6.86 14.47
CA PRO A 277 22.11 -6.77 15.27
C PRO A 277 23.31 -7.31 14.48
N LEU A 278 24.50 -6.80 14.79
CA LEU A 278 25.72 -7.44 14.33
C LEU A 278 25.84 -8.77 15.10
N ALA A 279 25.92 -9.88 14.37
CA ALA A 279 26.30 -11.13 15.02
C ALA A 279 27.61 -10.90 15.77
N GLU A 280 27.64 -11.20 17.09
CA GLU A 280 28.88 -11.23 17.82
C GLU A 280 29.79 -12.21 17.08
N GLN A 281 30.91 -11.69 16.55
CA GLN A 281 31.99 -12.59 16.14
C GLN A 281 32.39 -13.33 17.41
N SER A 282 31.91 -14.58 17.53
CA SER A 282 32.46 -15.50 18.52
C SER A 282 33.96 -15.40 18.38
N ALA A 283 34.58 -14.73 19.38
CA ALA A 283 36.01 -14.68 19.50
C ALA A 283 36.49 -16.14 19.61
N GLN A 284 36.89 -16.68 18.48
CA GLN A 284 37.74 -17.85 18.46
C GLN A 284 39.08 -17.38 19.03
N THR A 285 39.15 -17.34 20.35
CA THR A 285 40.41 -17.39 21.07
C THR A 285 41.02 -18.72 20.77
N ALA A 286 42.03 -18.69 19.93
CA ALA A 286 42.98 -19.76 19.76
C ALA A 286 43.74 -20.06 21.10
#